data_526a1a9e9e813a0ad820cb94817c193a
#
_entry.id   526a1a9e9e813a0ad820cb94817c193a
#
_cell.length_a   1.000
_cell.length_b   1.000
_cell.length_c   1.000
_cell.angle_alpha   90.00
_cell.angle_beta   90.00
_cell.angle_gamma   90.00
#
_symmetry.space_group_name_H-M   'P 1'
#
loop_
_entity.id
_entity.type
_entity.pdbx_description
1 polymer ?
#
loop_
_entity_poly.entity_id
_entity_poly.type
_entity_poly.pdbx_seq_one_letter_code
_entity_poly.pdbx_strand_id
1 'polypeptide(L)'
;MKINASEIRVGMLLEYKDDLWQVLKTQHVKPGKGGAFAQVEMKSLNKNTKLNERFRSSETVEKAALDENDFNYSYDDDVNYFFIDPKSFEQVEVKKEIVGDKGKLLTENLEVKISFYNEKPISIELPNQVHCKIETTDAALKGQTVSSSYKPATLDNGLNIQVPPFIEAGDEVIVDTRNLEYVKKI
;
A
#
# COMPACT_ATOMS: atom_id res chain seq x y z
N MET A 1 1.47 18.40 14.78
CA MET A 1 0.71 19.45 14.06
C MET A 1 -0.78 19.19 14.24
N LYS A 2 -1.52 20.18 14.72
CA LYS A 2 -2.98 20.04 14.89
C LYS A 2 -3.71 20.20 13.57
N ILE A 3 -4.60 19.27 13.27
CA ILE A 3 -5.49 19.29 12.10
C ILE A 3 -6.94 19.11 12.57
N ASN A 4 -7.90 19.53 11.75
CA ASN A 4 -9.30 19.23 12.02
C ASN A 4 -9.61 17.77 11.67
N ALA A 5 -10.55 17.16 12.37
CA ALA A 5 -10.95 15.78 12.07
C ALA A 5 -11.47 15.59 10.64
N SER A 6 -12.01 16.65 10.02
CA SER A 6 -12.40 16.66 8.60
C SER A 6 -11.23 16.48 7.62
N GLU A 7 -10.01 16.74 8.07
CA GLU A 7 -8.77 16.64 7.27
C GLU A 7 -8.10 15.28 7.38
N ILE A 8 -8.60 14.39 8.26
CA ILE A 8 -8.05 13.03 8.42
C ILE A 8 -8.18 12.24 7.12
N ARG A 9 -7.09 11.58 6.72
CA ARG A 9 -7.02 10.71 5.54
C ARG A 9 -6.38 9.37 5.90
N VAL A 10 -6.69 8.35 5.12
CA VAL A 10 -6.06 7.03 5.23
C VAL A 10 -4.54 7.15 5.08
N GLY A 11 -3.80 6.43 5.91
CA GLY A 11 -2.35 6.44 5.96
C GLY A 11 -1.74 7.49 6.90
N MET A 12 -2.52 8.48 7.36
CA MET A 12 -2.04 9.45 8.34
C MET A 12 -1.72 8.78 9.66
N LEU A 13 -0.73 9.33 10.36
CA LEU A 13 -0.37 8.95 11.72
C LEU A 13 -0.89 9.99 12.69
N LEU A 14 -1.68 9.54 13.67
CA LEU A 14 -2.28 10.40 14.69
C LEU A 14 -1.72 10.07 16.06
N GLU A 15 -1.42 11.09 16.85
CA GLU A 15 -1.17 10.98 18.28
C GLU A 15 -2.50 11.09 19.02
N TYR A 16 -2.93 10.00 19.65
CA TYR A 16 -4.21 9.94 20.34
C TYR A 16 -4.17 9.00 21.54
N LYS A 17 -4.67 9.44 22.70
CA LYS A 17 -4.66 8.66 23.94
C LYS A 17 -3.29 8.09 24.29
N ASP A 18 -2.26 8.93 24.22
CA ASP A 18 -0.86 8.60 24.52
C ASP A 18 -0.30 7.44 23.67
N ASP A 19 -0.79 7.28 22.47
CA ASP A 19 -0.34 6.26 21.52
C ASP A 19 -0.31 6.82 20.09
N LEU A 20 0.40 6.11 19.21
CA LEU A 20 0.48 6.41 17.79
C LEU A 20 -0.44 5.49 16.99
N TRP A 21 -1.30 6.09 16.19
CA TRP A 21 -2.33 5.41 15.44
C TRP A 21 -2.23 5.69 13.95
N GLN A 22 -2.12 4.64 13.16
CA GLN A 22 -2.23 4.75 11.70
C GLN A 22 -3.69 4.64 11.28
N VAL A 23 -4.15 5.60 10.50
CA VAL A 23 -5.51 5.62 9.96
C VAL A 23 -5.65 4.57 8.86
N LEU A 24 -6.55 3.61 9.06
CA LEU A 24 -6.85 2.54 8.10
C LEU A 24 -8.04 2.90 7.21
N LYS A 25 -9.09 3.48 7.81
CA LYS A 25 -10.29 3.93 7.11
C LYS A 25 -10.81 5.22 7.74
N THR A 26 -11.40 6.06 6.92
CA THR A 26 -12.11 7.26 7.38
C THR A 26 -13.36 7.46 6.54
N GLN A 27 -14.44 7.86 7.22
CA GLN A 27 -15.71 8.19 6.59
C GLN A 27 -16.25 9.49 7.18
N HIS A 28 -16.50 10.46 6.32
CA HIS A 28 -17.11 11.73 6.73
C HIS A 28 -18.62 11.64 6.58
N VAL A 29 -19.34 11.88 7.66
CA VAL A 29 -20.80 11.81 7.71
C VAL A 29 -21.36 13.20 8.02
N LYS A 30 -22.26 13.65 7.18
CA LYS A 30 -23.04 14.89 7.37
C LYS A 30 -24.52 14.49 7.56
N PRO A 31 -24.98 14.29 8.81
CA PRO A 31 -26.38 14.00 9.04
C PRO A 31 -27.25 15.23 8.71
N GLY A 32 -28.50 15.03 8.30
CA GLY A 32 -29.42 16.11 7.98
C GLY A 32 -29.79 17.01 9.16
N LYS A 33 -29.68 16.48 10.38
CA LYS A 33 -29.78 17.22 11.66
C LYS A 33 -28.62 16.83 12.54
N GLY A 34 -27.86 17.81 13.02
CA GLY A 34 -26.68 17.62 13.87
C GLY A 34 -25.37 17.98 13.17
N GLY A 35 -24.28 17.98 13.93
CA GLY A 35 -22.95 18.33 13.44
C GLY A 35 -22.33 17.19 12.60
N ALA A 36 -21.56 17.55 11.58
CA ALA A 36 -20.76 16.61 10.81
C ALA A 36 -19.69 15.95 11.68
N PHE A 37 -19.40 14.69 11.40
CA PHE A 37 -18.38 13.92 12.12
C PHE A 37 -17.56 13.03 11.17
N ALA A 38 -16.36 12.65 11.63
CA ALA A 38 -15.50 11.67 10.98
C ALA A 38 -15.50 10.37 11.80
N GLN A 39 -15.83 9.27 11.16
CA GLN A 39 -15.66 7.92 11.70
C GLN A 39 -14.29 7.41 11.25
N VAL A 40 -13.40 7.14 12.18
CA VAL A 40 -12.00 6.78 11.89
C VAL A 40 -11.69 5.41 12.48
N GLU A 41 -11.30 4.48 11.62
CA GLU A 41 -10.70 3.22 12.02
C GLU A 41 -9.18 3.37 11.93
N MET A 42 -8.50 3.10 13.02
CA MET A 42 -7.05 3.23 13.14
C MET A 42 -6.44 2.08 13.91
N LYS A 43 -5.17 1.83 13.66
CA LYS A 43 -4.38 0.76 14.29
C LYS A 43 -3.22 1.35 15.06
N SER A 44 -3.05 0.90 16.32
CA SER A 44 -1.89 1.26 17.12
C SER A 44 -0.61 0.67 16.53
N LEU A 45 0.43 1.47 16.39
CA LEU A 45 1.76 1.01 15.97
C LEU A 45 2.49 0.28 17.10
N ASN A 46 2.19 0.63 18.35
CA ASN A 46 2.88 0.07 19.52
C ASN A 46 2.22 -1.22 20.03
N LYS A 47 0.90 -1.29 20.01
CA LYS A 47 0.11 -2.37 20.63
C LYS A 47 -0.53 -3.31 19.63
N ASN A 48 -0.47 -3.02 18.34
CA ASN A 48 -1.09 -3.79 17.25
C ASN A 48 -2.62 -3.96 17.40
N THR A 49 -3.27 -3.11 18.18
CA THR A 49 -4.72 -3.09 18.40
C THR A 49 -5.41 -2.13 17.44
N LYS A 50 -6.67 -2.41 17.12
CA LYS A 50 -7.52 -1.51 16.33
C LYS A 50 -8.46 -0.71 17.21
N LEU A 51 -8.72 0.53 16.81
CA LEU A 51 -9.67 1.43 17.46
C LEU A 51 -10.55 2.09 16.40
N ASN A 52 -11.85 2.10 16.66
CA ASN A 52 -12.81 2.91 15.93
C ASN A 52 -13.20 4.11 16.80
N GLU A 53 -12.92 5.30 16.30
CA GLU A 53 -13.22 6.53 17.04
C GLU A 53 -14.05 7.49 16.18
N ARG A 54 -14.90 8.24 16.82
CA ARG A 54 -15.77 9.22 16.19
C ARG A 54 -15.39 10.61 16.64
N PHE A 55 -14.90 11.42 15.71
CA PHE A 55 -14.52 12.80 15.95
C PHE A 55 -15.56 13.75 15.34
N ARG A 56 -15.91 14.83 16.03
CA ARG A 56 -16.66 15.91 15.40
C ARG A 56 -15.78 16.57 14.33
N SER A 57 -16.33 16.96 13.21
CA SER A 57 -15.55 17.52 12.09
C SER A 57 -14.71 18.75 12.47
N SER A 58 -15.17 19.51 13.44
CA SER A 58 -14.47 20.68 14.01
C SER A 58 -13.49 20.33 15.13
N GLU A 59 -13.46 19.09 15.61
CA GLU A 59 -12.54 18.66 16.64
C GLU A 59 -11.13 18.58 16.07
N THR A 60 -10.13 19.00 16.87
CA THR A 60 -8.73 18.95 16.45
C THR A 60 -8.07 17.66 16.96
N VAL A 61 -7.26 17.08 16.10
CA VAL A 61 -6.43 15.91 16.39
C VAL A 61 -4.98 16.23 16.10
N GLU A 62 -4.06 15.58 16.81
CA GLU A 62 -2.63 15.75 16.59
C GLU A 62 -2.14 14.81 15.51
N LYS A 63 -1.68 15.37 14.40
CA LYS A 63 -1.02 14.62 13.31
C LYS A 63 0.47 14.53 13.59
N ALA A 64 1.02 13.33 13.65
CA ALA A 64 2.46 13.13 13.76
C ALA A 64 3.16 13.47 12.44
N ALA A 65 4.33 14.11 12.53
CA ALA A 65 5.17 14.39 11.39
C ALA A 65 5.91 13.09 10.97
N LEU A 66 5.90 12.80 9.65
CA LEU A 66 6.63 11.70 9.05
C LEU A 66 7.75 12.25 8.16
N ASP A 67 8.91 11.61 8.26
CA ASP A 67 10.00 11.81 7.32
C ASP A 67 9.87 10.79 6.20
N GLU A 68 9.85 11.23 4.95
CA GLU A 68 9.75 10.38 3.76
C GLU A 68 11.02 10.48 2.95
N ASN A 69 11.59 9.33 2.63
CA ASN A 69 12.79 9.23 1.81
C ASN A 69 12.67 8.13 0.77
N ASP A 70 13.35 8.32 -0.35
CA ASP A 70 13.39 7.34 -1.43
C ASP A 70 14.53 6.34 -1.19
N PHE A 71 14.23 5.05 -1.39
CA PHE A 71 15.15 3.94 -1.26
C PHE A 71 15.02 2.97 -2.41
N ASN A 72 16.05 2.19 -2.65
CA ASN A 72 16.00 1.08 -3.60
C ASN A 72 15.95 -0.24 -2.85
N TYR A 73 15.04 -1.13 -3.28
CA TYR A 73 14.99 -2.49 -2.75
C TYR A 73 16.26 -3.26 -3.09
N SER A 74 16.81 -3.99 -2.13
CA SER A 74 18.02 -4.79 -2.29
C SER A 74 17.74 -6.29 -2.22
N TYR A 75 17.38 -6.79 -1.05
CA TYR A 75 17.09 -8.20 -0.80
C TYR A 75 16.17 -8.36 0.41
N ASP A 76 15.82 -9.59 0.75
CA ASP A 76 15.04 -9.92 1.93
C ASP A 76 15.58 -11.17 2.64
N ASP A 77 15.23 -11.27 3.91
CA ASP A 77 15.37 -12.48 4.70
C ASP A 77 13.98 -12.98 5.15
N ASP A 78 13.93 -13.88 6.12
CA ASP A 78 12.65 -14.44 6.59
C ASP A 78 11.75 -13.40 7.30
N VAL A 79 12.32 -12.32 7.83
CA VAL A 79 11.63 -11.34 8.69
C VAL A 79 11.54 -9.96 8.08
N ASN A 80 12.57 -9.53 7.36
CA ASN A 80 12.72 -8.15 6.88
C ASN A 80 12.96 -8.07 5.38
N TYR A 81 12.56 -6.93 4.80
CA TYR A 81 13.04 -6.43 3.53
C TYR A 81 14.14 -5.41 3.76
N PHE A 82 15.18 -5.43 2.94
CA PHE A 82 16.34 -4.53 3.03
C PHE A 82 16.35 -3.56 1.86
N PHE A 83 16.51 -2.29 2.18
CA PHE A 83 16.53 -1.19 1.22
C PHE A 83 17.80 -0.38 1.38
N ILE A 84 18.28 0.20 0.29
CA ILE A 84 19.50 1.02 0.26
C ILE A 84 19.14 2.43 -0.18
N ASP A 85 19.59 3.43 0.57
CA ASP A 85 19.53 4.82 0.16
C ASP A 85 20.45 5.03 -1.05
N PRO A 86 19.91 5.48 -2.20
CA PRO A 86 20.74 5.65 -3.41
C PRO A 86 21.80 6.75 -3.31
N LYS A 87 21.72 7.60 -2.29
CA LYS A 87 22.65 8.72 -2.09
C LYS A 87 23.72 8.43 -1.03
N SER A 88 23.28 7.96 0.14
CA SER A 88 24.18 7.66 1.27
C SER A 88 24.70 6.23 1.28
N PHE A 89 24.06 5.32 0.53
CA PHE A 89 24.30 3.88 0.55
C PHE A 89 24.05 3.21 1.92
N GLU A 90 23.37 3.91 2.80
CA GLU A 90 22.93 3.35 4.07
C GLU A 90 21.82 2.34 3.85
N GLN A 91 21.89 1.23 4.59
CA GLN A 91 20.89 0.18 4.55
C GLN A 91 19.85 0.36 5.64
N VAL A 92 18.58 0.19 5.27
CA VAL A 92 17.45 0.21 6.17
C VAL A 92 16.70 -1.11 6.05
N GLU A 93 16.28 -1.65 7.20
CA GLU A 93 15.42 -2.84 7.27
C GLU A 93 13.99 -2.47 7.61
N VAL A 94 13.04 -3.06 6.91
CA VAL A 94 11.60 -2.90 7.13
C VAL A 94 10.98 -4.27 7.35
N LYS A 95 10.28 -4.45 8.46
CA LYS A 95 9.64 -5.74 8.76
C LYS A 95 8.61 -6.12 7.70
N LYS A 96 8.59 -7.38 7.32
CA LYS A 96 7.61 -7.93 6.35
C LYS A 96 6.17 -7.70 6.78
N GLU A 97 5.89 -7.67 8.07
CA GLU A 97 4.55 -7.34 8.62
C GLU A 97 4.08 -5.93 8.24
N ILE A 98 4.99 -4.97 8.14
CA ILE A 98 4.69 -3.57 7.77
C ILE A 98 4.32 -3.48 6.29
N VAL A 99 5.04 -4.20 5.45
CA VAL A 99 4.86 -4.16 3.98
C VAL A 99 3.65 -5.00 3.54
N GLY A 100 3.44 -6.15 4.15
CA GLY A 100 2.36 -7.06 3.80
C GLY A 100 2.56 -7.71 2.42
N ASP A 101 1.46 -8.08 1.76
CA ASP A 101 1.48 -8.79 0.47
C ASP A 101 2.12 -8.00 -0.67
N LYS A 102 2.16 -6.68 -0.59
CA LYS A 102 2.85 -5.81 -1.57
C LYS A 102 4.35 -6.07 -1.64
N GLY A 103 4.93 -6.66 -0.61
CA GLY A 103 6.33 -7.07 -0.62
C GLY A 103 6.69 -8.04 -1.74
N LYS A 104 5.75 -8.83 -2.22
CA LYS A 104 5.94 -9.74 -3.35
C LYS A 104 6.17 -9.01 -4.69
N LEU A 105 5.79 -7.74 -4.78
CA LEU A 105 6.02 -6.89 -5.94
C LEU A 105 7.41 -6.25 -5.97
N LEU A 106 8.18 -6.37 -4.89
CA LEU A 106 9.53 -5.85 -4.81
C LEU A 106 10.46 -6.63 -5.74
N THR A 107 11.18 -5.90 -6.58
CA THR A 107 12.22 -6.43 -7.45
C THR A 107 13.51 -5.67 -7.20
N GLU A 108 14.65 -6.28 -7.49
CA GLU A 108 15.97 -5.67 -7.28
C GLU A 108 16.05 -4.27 -7.91
N ASN A 109 16.54 -3.32 -7.12
CA ASN A 109 16.63 -1.90 -7.47
C ASN A 109 15.30 -1.15 -7.67
N LEU A 110 14.16 -1.74 -7.33
CA LEU A 110 12.89 -1.02 -7.36
C LEU A 110 12.93 0.17 -6.39
N GLU A 111 12.67 1.36 -6.90
CA GLU A 111 12.56 2.56 -6.09
C GLU A 111 11.25 2.58 -5.32
N VAL A 112 11.34 2.79 -4.01
CA VAL A 112 10.20 2.87 -3.10
C VAL A 112 10.36 4.09 -2.20
N LYS A 113 9.26 4.58 -1.67
CA LYS A 113 9.26 5.63 -0.65
C LYS A 113 8.99 5.00 0.72
N ILE A 114 9.86 5.28 1.69
CA ILE A 114 9.70 4.80 3.07
C ILE A 114 9.40 5.98 3.97
N SER A 115 8.36 5.84 4.78
CA SER A 115 7.97 6.83 5.79
C SER A 115 8.50 6.42 7.16
N PHE A 116 9.13 7.36 7.85
CA PHE A 116 9.73 7.18 9.16
C PHE A 116 9.06 8.05 10.21
N TYR A 117 8.96 7.52 11.40
CA TYR A 117 8.64 8.28 12.61
C TYR A 117 9.70 8.00 13.67
N ASN A 118 10.38 9.05 14.16
CA ASN A 118 11.51 8.91 15.10
C ASN A 118 12.53 7.87 14.63
N GLU A 119 12.96 7.99 13.37
CA GLU A 119 13.95 7.11 12.71
C GLU A 119 13.50 5.65 12.52
N LYS A 120 12.26 5.30 12.89
CA LYS A 120 11.69 3.98 12.68
C LYS A 120 10.83 3.94 11.42
N PRO A 121 11.05 2.98 10.51
CA PRO A 121 10.20 2.80 9.33
C PRO A 121 8.80 2.34 9.76
N ILE A 122 7.76 3.00 9.26
CA ILE A 122 6.36 2.69 9.58
C ILE A 122 5.53 2.29 8.38
N SER A 123 5.89 2.73 7.19
CA SER A 123 5.21 2.35 5.96
C SER A 123 6.12 2.46 4.76
N ILE A 124 5.76 1.74 3.72
CA ILE A 124 6.42 1.75 2.42
C ILE A 124 5.38 1.99 1.34
N GLU A 125 5.72 2.83 0.39
CA GLU A 125 4.92 3.11 -0.79
C GLU A 125 5.69 2.69 -2.04
N LEU A 126 5.09 1.77 -2.81
CA LEU A 126 5.62 1.31 -4.07
C LEU A 126 5.23 2.27 -5.21
N PRO A 127 5.94 2.26 -6.35
CA PRO A 127 5.47 2.92 -7.55
C PRO A 127 4.05 2.44 -7.91
N ASN A 128 3.24 3.31 -8.49
CA ASN A 128 1.87 2.96 -8.87
C ASN A 128 1.78 1.79 -9.86
N GLN A 129 2.83 1.60 -10.65
CA GLN A 129 2.92 0.55 -11.66
C GLN A 129 4.26 -0.17 -11.57
N VAL A 130 4.22 -1.48 -11.65
CA VAL A 130 5.40 -2.34 -11.68
C VAL A 130 5.32 -3.31 -12.84
N HIS A 131 6.50 -3.75 -13.27
CA HIS A 131 6.68 -4.74 -14.32
C HIS A 131 6.66 -6.15 -13.72
N CYS A 132 5.81 -7.01 -14.23
CA CYS A 132 5.68 -8.41 -13.80
C CYS A 132 5.65 -9.34 -15.00
N LYS A 133 6.00 -10.60 -14.75
CA LYS A 133 5.91 -11.68 -15.77
C LYS A 133 4.80 -12.64 -15.39
N ILE A 134 4.03 -13.08 -16.38
CA ILE A 134 3.03 -14.12 -16.20
C ILE A 134 3.73 -15.47 -16.11
N GLU A 135 3.60 -16.14 -14.98
CA GLU A 135 4.15 -17.48 -14.78
C GLU A 135 3.21 -18.54 -15.35
N THR A 136 1.95 -18.48 -14.94
CA THR A 136 0.90 -19.41 -15.41
C THR A 136 -0.41 -18.70 -15.66
N THR A 137 -1.12 -19.13 -16.68
CA THR A 137 -2.49 -18.73 -17.00
C THR A 137 -3.12 -19.76 -17.94
N ASP A 138 -4.44 -19.70 -18.12
CA ASP A 138 -5.12 -20.51 -19.10
C ASP A 138 -4.68 -20.11 -20.52
N ALA A 139 -4.75 -21.07 -21.47
CA ALA A 139 -4.39 -20.84 -22.86
C ALA A 139 -5.17 -19.66 -23.46
N ALA A 140 -4.48 -18.87 -24.30
CA ALA A 140 -5.14 -17.81 -25.05
C ALA A 140 -6.18 -18.39 -26.00
N LEU A 141 -7.40 -17.87 -25.92
CA LEU A 141 -8.48 -18.27 -26.83
C LEU A 141 -8.45 -17.37 -28.06
N LYS A 142 -8.10 -17.96 -29.22
CA LYS A 142 -8.16 -17.25 -30.51
C LYS A 142 -9.61 -17.13 -30.99
N GLY A 143 -10.01 -15.93 -31.39
CA GLY A 143 -11.29 -15.68 -32.02
C GLY A 143 -12.47 -15.39 -31.09
N GLN A 144 -12.25 -15.18 -29.79
CA GLN A 144 -13.29 -14.68 -28.95
C GLN A 144 -13.44 -13.15 -29.08
N THR A 145 -14.69 -12.74 -29.18
CA THR A 145 -15.07 -11.32 -29.26
C THR A 145 -14.73 -10.56 -27.98
N VAL A 146 -14.64 -9.24 -28.10
CA VAL A 146 -14.27 -8.24 -27.06
C VAL A 146 -15.06 -8.35 -25.75
N SER A 147 -16.11 -9.15 -25.69
CA SER A 147 -16.94 -9.38 -24.51
C SER A 147 -16.45 -10.53 -23.59
N SER A 148 -15.30 -11.12 -23.88
CA SER A 148 -14.76 -12.21 -23.05
C SER A 148 -14.34 -11.69 -21.70
N SER A 149 -14.76 -12.42 -20.66
CA SER A 149 -14.37 -12.15 -19.28
C SER A 149 -12.86 -12.32 -19.10
N TYR A 150 -12.27 -11.56 -18.21
CA TYR A 150 -10.90 -11.75 -17.79
C TYR A 150 -10.71 -13.16 -17.19
N LYS A 151 -9.52 -13.68 -17.30
CA LYS A 151 -9.12 -14.98 -16.77
C LYS A 151 -8.08 -14.83 -15.65
N PRO A 152 -8.00 -15.78 -14.71
CA PRO A 152 -6.98 -15.73 -13.67
C PRO A 152 -5.58 -16.02 -14.26
N ALA A 153 -4.60 -15.34 -13.72
CA ALA A 153 -3.19 -15.56 -14.00
C ALA A 153 -2.37 -15.47 -12.72
N THR A 154 -1.32 -16.25 -12.64
CA THR A 154 -0.33 -16.19 -11.55
C THR A 154 0.92 -15.52 -12.07
N LEU A 155 1.38 -14.49 -11.36
CA LEU A 155 2.64 -13.81 -11.64
C LEU A 155 3.83 -14.62 -11.13
N ASP A 156 5.02 -14.34 -11.63
CA ASP A 156 6.27 -14.96 -11.21
C ASP A 156 6.63 -14.71 -9.72
N ASN A 157 6.03 -13.71 -9.11
CA ASN A 157 6.13 -13.43 -7.67
C ASN A 157 5.08 -14.18 -6.80
N GLY A 158 4.23 -15.00 -7.41
CA GLY A 158 3.19 -15.80 -6.73
C GLY A 158 1.86 -15.07 -6.50
N LEU A 159 1.72 -13.80 -6.87
CA LEU A 159 0.45 -13.08 -6.79
C LEU A 159 -0.49 -13.49 -7.93
N ASN A 160 -1.79 -13.49 -7.64
CA ASN A 160 -2.84 -13.76 -8.61
C ASN A 160 -3.52 -12.47 -9.06
N ILE A 161 -3.69 -12.33 -10.37
CA ILE A 161 -4.40 -11.21 -10.98
C ILE A 161 -5.37 -11.70 -12.06
N GLN A 162 -6.27 -10.84 -12.47
CA GLN A 162 -7.14 -11.07 -13.62
C GLN A 162 -6.53 -10.40 -14.85
N VAL A 163 -6.45 -11.14 -15.95
CA VAL A 163 -5.87 -10.67 -17.21
C VAL A 163 -6.83 -10.90 -18.39
N PRO A 164 -6.70 -10.10 -19.48
CA PRO A 164 -7.46 -10.34 -20.71
C PRO A 164 -7.21 -11.75 -21.28
N PRO A 165 -8.16 -12.29 -22.06
CA PRO A 165 -8.05 -13.65 -22.64
C PRO A 165 -6.85 -13.88 -23.54
N PHE A 166 -6.29 -12.84 -24.16
CA PHE A 166 -5.15 -12.94 -25.09
C PHE A 166 -3.78 -13.05 -24.40
N ILE A 167 -3.72 -12.91 -23.09
CA ILE A 167 -2.47 -13.03 -22.31
C ILE A 167 -2.06 -14.51 -22.24
N GLU A 168 -0.78 -14.76 -22.42
CA GLU A 168 -0.16 -16.08 -22.36
C GLU A 168 0.90 -16.17 -21.26
N ALA A 169 1.20 -17.38 -20.82
CA ALA A 169 2.32 -17.62 -19.93
C ALA A 169 3.65 -17.14 -20.58
N GLY A 170 4.47 -16.45 -19.79
CA GLY A 170 5.70 -15.84 -20.27
C GLY A 170 5.56 -14.39 -20.75
N ASP A 171 4.33 -13.90 -20.91
CA ASP A 171 4.09 -12.50 -21.25
C ASP A 171 4.52 -11.56 -20.13
N GLU A 172 5.04 -10.41 -20.50
CA GLU A 172 5.39 -9.33 -19.59
C GLU A 172 4.28 -8.30 -19.57
N VAL A 173 3.89 -7.90 -18.36
CA VAL A 173 2.74 -7.01 -18.13
C VAL A 173 3.06 -5.92 -17.12
N ILE A 174 2.33 -4.83 -17.22
CA ILE A 174 2.31 -3.79 -16.20
C ILE A 174 1.13 -4.05 -15.26
N VAL A 175 1.40 -4.03 -13.96
CA VAL A 175 0.42 -4.21 -12.89
C VAL A 175 0.33 -2.94 -12.05
N ASP A 176 -0.89 -2.50 -11.76
CA ASP A 176 -1.14 -1.42 -10.81
C ASP A 176 -0.98 -1.95 -9.39
N THR A 177 -0.06 -1.37 -8.62
CA THR A 177 0.27 -1.84 -7.26
C THR A 177 -0.79 -1.49 -6.21
N ARG A 178 -1.66 -0.53 -6.50
CA ARG A 178 -2.69 -0.04 -5.56
C ARG A 178 -3.83 -1.04 -5.40
N ASN A 179 -4.21 -1.70 -6.48
CA ASN A 179 -5.35 -2.63 -6.54
C ASN A 179 -5.00 -4.01 -7.12
N LEU A 180 -3.73 -4.24 -7.50
CA LEU A 180 -3.24 -5.48 -8.14
C LEU A 180 -3.99 -5.82 -9.44
N GLU A 181 -4.19 -4.81 -10.27
CA GLU A 181 -4.88 -4.97 -11.55
C GLU A 181 -3.93 -4.91 -12.73
N TYR A 182 -4.24 -5.70 -13.74
CA TYR A 182 -3.57 -5.64 -15.05
C TYR A 182 -3.81 -4.27 -15.69
N VAL A 183 -2.74 -3.66 -16.21
CA VAL A 183 -2.81 -2.39 -16.94
C VAL A 183 -2.64 -2.61 -18.43
N LYS A 184 -1.54 -3.22 -18.83
CA LYS A 184 -1.22 -3.49 -20.25
C LYS A 184 -0.15 -4.56 -20.38
N LYS A 185 -0.10 -5.18 -21.56
CA LYS A 185 1.02 -6.01 -22.02
C LYS A 185 2.13 -5.12 -22.57
N ILE A 186 3.39 -5.52 -22.34
CA ILE A 186 4.59 -4.87 -22.87
C ILE A 186 4.95 -5.48 -24.21
#